data_bc659dc7321bea4e6fa270143774ff97
#
_entry.id   bc659dc7321bea4e6fa270143774ff97
#
_cell.length_a   1.000
_cell.length_b   1.000
_cell.length_c   1.000
_cell.angle_alpha   90.00
_cell.angle_beta   90.00
_cell.angle_gamma   90.00
#
_symmetry.space_group_name_H-M   'P 1'
#
loop_
_entity.id
_entity.type
_entity.pdbx_description
1 polymer ?
#
loop_
_entity_poly.entity_id
_entity_poly.type
_entity_poly.pdbx_seq_one_letter_code
_entity_poly.pdbx_strand_id
1 'polypeptide(L)'
;LSNKPNAREAIVDTASRLFFTQGYHATGLSQIIKDSDSPKGSLYYYFPHGKEELALTCINKTSEIVVRQLKQYVEKDVAVEKAVQNFILQMVRDAEESDYTGMVPFSFWVAVETSCISEELRKACQAVFMDWQDVILQRLLEEGTDAELAADKASVVVSLFEGALLQTLTCRSTGPLLAAAKMIPGLLG
;
A
#
# COMPACT_ATOMS: atom_id res chain seq x y z
N LEU A 1 8.29 -25.61 17.95
CA LEU A 1 6.85 -25.45 17.69
C LEU A 1 6.72 -24.82 16.30
N SER A 2 6.21 -25.56 15.32
CA SER A 2 6.00 -25.16 13.94
C SER A 2 4.98 -24.02 13.92
N ASN A 3 5.40 -22.80 13.59
CA ASN A 3 4.53 -21.64 13.39
C ASN A 3 3.87 -21.77 12.01
N LYS A 4 2.91 -22.72 11.83
CA LYS A 4 2.04 -22.70 10.67
C LYS A 4 1.20 -21.42 10.78
N PRO A 5 1.19 -20.57 9.75
CA PRO A 5 0.31 -19.41 9.77
C PRO A 5 -1.11 -19.88 10.03
N ASN A 6 -1.85 -19.12 10.84
CA ASN A 6 -3.27 -19.35 11.07
C ASN A 6 -3.97 -19.37 9.70
N ALA A 7 -4.92 -20.30 9.48
CA ALA A 7 -5.61 -20.42 8.20
C ALA A 7 -6.19 -19.08 7.70
N ARG A 8 -6.62 -18.20 8.61
CA ARG A 8 -7.06 -16.84 8.25
C ARG A 8 -5.92 -16.01 7.63
N GLU A 9 -4.74 -16.05 8.22
CA GLU A 9 -3.58 -15.31 7.69
C GLU A 9 -3.13 -15.88 6.35
N ALA A 10 -3.06 -17.19 6.20
CA ALA A 10 -2.70 -17.85 4.94
C ALA A 10 -3.69 -17.47 3.81
N ILE A 11 -4.99 -17.40 4.11
CA ILE A 11 -6.03 -16.97 3.16
C ILE A 11 -5.82 -15.50 2.77
N VAL A 12 -5.61 -14.59 3.74
CA VAL A 12 -5.41 -13.16 3.48
C VAL A 12 -4.14 -12.91 2.68
N ASP A 13 -3.02 -13.55 3.02
CA ASP A 13 -1.75 -13.37 2.31
C ASP A 13 -1.84 -13.88 0.86
N THR A 14 -2.47 -15.03 0.67
CA THR A 14 -2.71 -15.59 -0.66
C THR A 14 -3.64 -14.70 -1.47
N ALA A 15 -4.72 -14.21 -0.87
CA ALA A 15 -5.66 -13.31 -1.52
C ALA A 15 -5.00 -11.98 -1.92
N SER A 16 -4.21 -11.36 -1.01
CA SER A 16 -3.47 -10.13 -1.28
C SER A 16 -2.54 -10.32 -2.48
N ARG A 17 -1.76 -11.40 -2.49
CA ARG A 17 -0.87 -11.72 -3.62
C ARG A 17 -1.63 -11.91 -4.93
N LEU A 18 -2.73 -12.65 -4.93
CA LEU A 18 -3.51 -12.93 -6.13
C LEU A 18 -4.24 -11.67 -6.63
N PHE A 19 -4.87 -10.90 -5.75
CA PHE A 19 -5.50 -9.63 -6.12
C PHE A 19 -4.48 -8.67 -6.73
N PHE A 20 -3.26 -8.67 -6.22
CA PHE A 20 -2.19 -7.86 -6.76
C PHE A 20 -1.69 -8.35 -8.14
N THR A 21 -1.44 -9.66 -8.30
CA THR A 21 -0.78 -10.18 -9.50
C THR A 21 -1.72 -10.35 -10.69
N GLN A 22 -3.00 -10.57 -10.46
CA GLN A 22 -3.98 -10.85 -11.52
C GLN A 22 -5.26 -10.01 -11.46
N GLY A 23 -5.38 -9.12 -10.45
CA GLY A 23 -6.51 -8.23 -10.25
C GLY A 23 -7.65 -8.83 -9.43
N TYR A 24 -8.51 -7.94 -8.93
CA TYR A 24 -9.66 -8.34 -8.12
C TYR A 24 -10.62 -9.23 -8.92
N HIS A 25 -11.00 -8.82 -10.14
CA HIS A 25 -11.99 -9.56 -10.94
C HIS A 25 -11.53 -10.96 -11.31
N ALA A 26 -10.28 -11.10 -11.75
CA ALA A 26 -9.74 -12.38 -12.22
C ALA A 26 -9.46 -13.37 -11.09
N THR A 27 -9.42 -12.92 -9.82
CA THR A 27 -9.16 -13.79 -8.67
C THR A 27 -10.44 -14.45 -8.16
N GLY A 28 -10.51 -15.77 -8.18
CA GLY A 28 -11.63 -16.54 -7.66
C GLY A 28 -11.39 -17.08 -6.24
N LEU A 29 -12.45 -17.18 -5.40
CA LEU A 29 -12.36 -17.75 -4.05
C LEU A 29 -11.85 -19.20 -4.07
N SER A 30 -12.21 -19.99 -5.08
CA SER A 30 -11.73 -21.37 -5.23
C SER A 30 -10.22 -21.45 -5.46
N GLN A 31 -9.65 -20.48 -6.19
CA GLN A 31 -8.20 -20.36 -6.37
C GLN A 31 -7.52 -19.98 -5.06
N ILE A 32 -8.06 -18.99 -4.33
CA ILE A 32 -7.53 -18.58 -3.03
C ILE A 32 -7.49 -19.76 -2.05
N ILE A 33 -8.58 -20.53 -1.96
CA ILE A 33 -8.66 -21.74 -1.11
C ILE A 33 -7.56 -22.73 -1.49
N LYS A 34 -7.39 -23.01 -2.78
CA LYS A 34 -6.42 -23.96 -3.28
C LYS A 34 -4.98 -23.49 -2.99
N ASP A 35 -4.68 -22.24 -3.33
CA ASP A 35 -3.31 -21.69 -3.25
C ASP A 35 -2.88 -21.36 -1.81
N SER A 36 -3.84 -21.14 -0.89
CA SER A 36 -3.57 -20.94 0.54
C SER A 36 -3.42 -22.25 1.33
N ASP A 37 -3.63 -23.41 0.69
CA ASP A 37 -3.68 -24.73 1.34
C ASP A 37 -4.63 -24.75 2.56
N SER A 38 -5.73 -24.02 2.45
CA SER A 38 -6.69 -23.86 3.54
C SER A 38 -7.95 -24.69 3.27
N PRO A 39 -8.56 -25.32 4.31
CA PRO A 39 -9.84 -25.98 4.14
C PRO A 39 -10.91 -25.01 3.61
N LYS A 40 -11.73 -25.46 2.66
CA LYS A 40 -12.81 -24.64 2.06
C LYS A 40 -13.71 -23.99 3.12
N GLY A 41 -14.04 -24.73 4.17
CA GLY A 41 -14.86 -24.23 5.28
C GLY A 41 -14.21 -23.07 6.04
N SER A 42 -12.88 -23.01 6.11
CA SER A 42 -12.16 -21.94 6.80
C SER A 42 -12.38 -20.58 6.14
N LEU A 43 -12.39 -20.52 4.80
CA LEU A 43 -12.61 -19.24 4.09
C LEU A 43 -14.00 -18.69 4.42
N TYR A 44 -15.06 -19.49 4.29
CA TYR A 44 -16.42 -19.04 4.56
C TYR A 44 -16.72 -18.83 6.06
N TYR A 45 -15.94 -19.47 6.94
CA TYR A 45 -15.99 -19.21 8.37
C TYR A 45 -15.41 -17.82 8.72
N TYR A 46 -14.24 -17.47 8.15
CA TYR A 46 -13.58 -16.19 8.44
C TYR A 46 -14.12 -15.01 7.62
N PHE A 47 -14.68 -15.29 6.43
CA PHE A 47 -15.16 -14.30 5.47
C PHE A 47 -16.55 -14.70 4.96
N PRO A 48 -17.59 -14.63 5.83
CA PRO A 48 -18.96 -15.06 5.47
C PRO A 48 -19.57 -14.24 4.33
N HIS A 49 -19.16 -12.96 4.17
CA HIS A 49 -19.59 -12.12 3.04
C HIS A 49 -18.72 -12.31 1.78
N GLY A 50 -17.80 -13.28 1.82
CA GLY A 50 -17.08 -13.75 0.65
C GLY A 50 -15.94 -12.83 0.20
N LYS A 51 -15.85 -12.63 -1.14
CA LYS A 51 -14.69 -12.03 -1.78
C LYS A 51 -14.50 -10.56 -1.42
N GLU A 52 -15.58 -9.82 -1.25
CA GLU A 52 -15.55 -8.39 -0.91
C GLU A 52 -15.00 -8.17 0.49
N GLU A 53 -15.49 -8.89 1.49
CA GLU A 53 -14.98 -8.84 2.85
C GLU A 53 -13.49 -9.23 2.93
N LEU A 54 -13.09 -10.24 2.17
CA LEU A 54 -11.70 -10.64 2.07
C LEU A 54 -10.84 -9.54 1.43
N ALA A 55 -11.33 -8.87 0.39
CA ALA A 55 -10.63 -7.76 -0.23
C ALA A 55 -10.50 -6.56 0.70
N LEU A 56 -11.55 -6.19 1.44
CA LEU A 56 -11.49 -5.17 2.49
C LEU A 56 -10.42 -5.48 3.53
N THR A 57 -10.36 -6.75 3.97
CA THR A 57 -9.33 -7.19 4.91
C THR A 57 -7.92 -7.06 4.33
N CYS A 58 -7.73 -7.40 3.06
CA CYS A 58 -6.45 -7.25 2.37
C CYS A 58 -6.03 -5.76 2.23
N ILE A 59 -6.96 -4.88 1.86
CA ILE A 59 -6.73 -3.43 1.76
C ILE A 59 -6.26 -2.88 3.10
N ASN A 60 -7.01 -3.14 4.17
CA ASN A 60 -6.69 -2.64 5.51
C ASN A 60 -5.33 -3.16 6.02
N LYS A 61 -5.06 -4.46 5.84
CA LYS A 61 -3.76 -5.05 6.22
C LYS A 61 -2.59 -4.37 5.51
N THR A 62 -2.74 -4.11 4.22
CA THR A 62 -1.70 -3.45 3.42
C THR A 62 -1.50 -2.00 3.86
N SER A 63 -2.59 -1.25 4.10
CA SER A 63 -2.52 0.11 4.64
C SER A 63 -1.77 0.16 5.95
N GLU A 64 -2.11 -0.72 6.90
CA GLU A 64 -1.44 -0.80 8.20
C GLU A 64 0.08 -1.04 8.06
N ILE A 65 0.50 -1.88 7.12
CA ILE A 65 1.92 -2.15 6.86
C ILE A 65 2.63 -0.89 6.36
N VAL A 66 2.07 -0.23 5.34
CA VAL A 66 2.68 0.96 4.74
C VAL A 66 2.71 2.13 5.72
N VAL A 67 1.60 2.39 6.43
CA VAL A 67 1.52 3.42 7.47
C VAL A 67 2.57 3.18 8.55
N ARG A 68 2.72 1.94 9.00
CA ARG A 68 3.73 1.59 10.01
C ARG A 68 5.15 1.84 9.49
N GLN A 69 5.44 1.44 8.27
CA GLN A 69 6.74 1.69 7.65
C GLN A 69 7.01 3.19 7.49
N LEU A 70 6.06 3.95 6.96
CA LEU A 70 6.20 5.40 6.78
C LEU A 70 6.42 6.11 8.13
N LYS A 71 5.65 5.75 9.16
CA LYS A 71 5.82 6.29 10.52
C LYS A 71 7.23 6.04 11.07
N GLN A 72 7.82 4.86 10.86
CA GLN A 72 9.18 4.55 11.30
C GLN A 72 10.24 5.50 10.69
N TYR A 73 9.98 6.07 9.52
CA TYR A 73 10.86 7.07 8.93
C TYR A 73 10.57 8.47 9.48
N VAL A 74 9.30 8.82 9.64
CA VAL A 74 8.85 10.16 10.02
C VAL A 74 9.05 10.43 11.53
N GLU A 75 8.98 9.40 12.39
CA GLU A 75 9.22 9.50 13.83
C GLU A 75 10.71 9.66 14.20
N LYS A 76 11.64 9.50 13.26
CA LYS A 76 13.05 9.77 13.51
C LYS A 76 13.28 11.27 13.64
N ASP A 77 14.27 11.64 14.42
CA ASP A 77 14.67 13.03 14.67
C ASP A 77 15.33 13.66 13.41
N VAL A 78 14.58 13.66 12.31
CA VAL A 78 14.98 14.19 11.00
C VAL A 78 13.83 14.98 10.40
N ALA A 79 14.13 15.98 9.58
CA ALA A 79 13.13 16.78 8.87
C ALA A 79 12.28 15.90 7.93
N VAL A 80 11.00 16.27 7.76
CA VAL A 80 10.00 15.46 7.04
C VAL A 80 10.42 15.15 5.60
N GLU A 81 11.05 16.12 4.91
CA GLU A 81 11.53 15.92 3.54
C GLU A 81 12.58 14.82 3.46
N LYS A 82 13.46 14.74 4.47
CA LYS A 82 14.48 13.69 4.53
C LYS A 82 13.87 12.33 4.90
N ALA A 83 12.91 12.31 5.79
CA ALA A 83 12.18 11.11 6.17
C ALA A 83 11.46 10.48 4.97
N VAL A 84 10.69 11.29 4.24
CA VAL A 84 9.95 10.85 3.04
C VAL A 84 10.91 10.43 1.93
N GLN A 85 11.98 11.19 1.70
CA GLN A 85 13.02 10.82 0.75
C GLN A 85 13.63 9.45 1.08
N ASN A 86 13.98 9.20 2.34
CA ASN A 86 14.55 7.92 2.77
C ASN A 86 13.56 6.77 2.62
N PHE A 87 12.28 7.00 2.88
CA PHE A 87 11.23 6.00 2.64
C PHE A 87 11.17 5.61 1.15
N ILE A 88 11.15 6.58 0.23
CA ILE A 88 11.15 6.31 -1.21
C ILE A 88 12.43 5.57 -1.65
N LEU A 89 13.60 5.96 -1.11
CA LEU A 89 14.86 5.27 -1.38
C LEU A 89 14.87 3.83 -0.85
N GLN A 90 14.12 3.52 0.21
CA GLN A 90 13.93 2.13 0.62
C GLN A 90 13.11 1.36 -0.41
N MET A 91 12.04 1.96 -0.95
CA MET A 91 11.24 1.32 -2.00
C MET A 91 12.06 1.06 -3.29
N VAL A 92 13.06 1.90 -3.57
CA VAL A 92 14.02 1.64 -4.66
C VAL A 92 14.77 0.33 -4.41
N ARG A 93 15.33 0.16 -3.21
CA ARG A 93 16.05 -1.07 -2.85
C ARG A 93 15.15 -2.31 -2.90
N ASP A 94 13.96 -2.20 -2.32
CA ASP A 94 13.00 -3.31 -2.28
C ASP A 94 12.56 -3.73 -3.70
N ALA A 95 12.42 -2.78 -4.62
CA ALA A 95 12.10 -3.05 -6.02
C ALA A 95 13.24 -3.81 -6.72
N GLU A 96 14.48 -3.41 -6.50
CA GLU A 96 15.66 -4.09 -7.07
C GLU A 96 15.84 -5.50 -6.47
N GLU A 97 15.75 -5.64 -5.16
CA GLU A 97 15.89 -6.94 -4.46
C GLU A 97 14.81 -7.94 -4.86
N SER A 98 13.60 -7.48 -5.17
CA SER A 98 12.49 -8.32 -5.61
C SER A 98 12.41 -8.54 -7.12
N ASP A 99 13.38 -8.05 -7.90
CA ASP A 99 13.32 -8.01 -9.36
C ASP A 99 11.99 -7.44 -9.88
N TYR A 100 11.52 -6.36 -9.25
CA TYR A 100 10.27 -5.68 -9.57
C TYR A 100 9.01 -6.56 -9.46
N THR A 101 9.07 -7.69 -8.74
CA THR A 101 7.94 -8.63 -8.59
C THR A 101 7.33 -8.62 -7.20
N GLY A 102 8.01 -8.04 -6.21
CA GLY A 102 7.57 -7.94 -4.83
C GLY A 102 7.08 -6.55 -4.48
N MET A 103 6.18 -6.50 -3.52
CA MET A 103 5.75 -5.28 -2.83
C MET A 103 5.38 -4.08 -3.70
N VAL A 104 4.21 -4.14 -4.26
CA VAL A 104 3.54 -2.92 -4.69
C VAL A 104 2.47 -2.60 -3.65
N PRO A 105 2.37 -1.36 -3.19
CA PRO A 105 1.20 -0.96 -2.46
C PRO A 105 -0.04 -1.33 -3.27
N PHE A 106 -0.87 -2.16 -2.67
CA PHE A 106 -2.08 -2.75 -3.24
C PHE A 106 -3.13 -1.69 -3.66
N SER A 107 -2.95 -0.45 -3.22
CA SER A 107 -3.91 0.63 -3.26
C SER A 107 -4.35 1.02 -4.68
N PHE A 108 -3.41 1.19 -5.60
CA PHE A 108 -3.72 1.75 -6.92
C PHE A 108 -4.58 0.80 -7.77
N TRP A 109 -4.17 -0.45 -7.95
CA TRP A 109 -4.89 -1.42 -8.79
C TRP A 109 -6.28 -1.73 -8.23
N VAL A 110 -6.36 -1.94 -6.92
CA VAL A 110 -7.66 -2.20 -6.29
C VAL A 110 -8.55 -0.97 -6.37
N ALA A 111 -8.02 0.22 -6.15
CA ALA A 111 -8.80 1.46 -6.30
C ALA A 111 -9.35 1.62 -7.72
N VAL A 112 -8.54 1.40 -8.75
CA VAL A 112 -8.98 1.52 -10.15
C VAL A 112 -10.02 0.44 -10.51
N GLU A 113 -9.79 -0.82 -10.11
CA GLU A 113 -10.71 -1.90 -10.45
C GLU A 113 -12.01 -1.88 -9.64
N THR A 114 -11.98 -1.45 -8.39
CA THR A 114 -13.11 -1.64 -7.47
C THR A 114 -13.90 -0.38 -7.18
N SER A 115 -13.36 0.81 -7.43
CA SER A 115 -14.05 2.08 -7.16
C SER A 115 -15.37 2.25 -7.91
N CYS A 116 -15.52 1.60 -9.05
CA CYS A 116 -16.75 1.62 -9.85
C CYS A 116 -17.73 0.47 -9.51
N ILE A 117 -17.36 -0.45 -8.58
CA ILE A 117 -18.09 -1.70 -8.37
C ILE A 117 -18.68 -1.76 -6.97
N SER A 118 -17.93 -1.31 -5.97
CA SER A 118 -18.31 -1.38 -4.56
C SER A 118 -17.97 -0.08 -3.88
N GLU A 119 -18.98 0.53 -3.27
CA GLU A 119 -18.81 1.75 -2.48
C GLU A 119 -17.96 1.47 -1.22
N GLU A 120 -18.07 0.29 -0.64
CA GLU A 120 -17.28 -0.15 0.50
C GLU A 120 -15.79 -0.25 0.14
N LEU A 121 -15.46 -0.91 -0.98
CA LEU A 121 -14.08 -1.01 -1.46
C LEU A 121 -13.51 0.36 -1.86
N ARG A 122 -14.33 1.20 -2.50
CA ARG A 122 -13.95 2.58 -2.85
C ARG A 122 -13.58 3.39 -1.60
N LYS A 123 -14.42 3.33 -0.56
CA LYS A 123 -14.16 4.01 0.73
C LYS A 123 -12.92 3.47 1.42
N ALA A 124 -12.71 2.17 1.40
CA ALA A 124 -11.52 1.56 1.96
C ALA A 124 -10.25 2.04 1.25
N CYS A 125 -10.24 2.08 -0.08
CA CYS A 125 -9.11 2.61 -0.84
C CYS A 125 -8.90 4.11 -0.60
N GLN A 126 -9.97 4.88 -0.49
CA GLN A 126 -9.89 6.30 -0.13
C GLN A 126 -9.24 6.49 1.25
N ALA A 127 -9.64 5.68 2.24
CA ALA A 127 -9.04 5.73 3.58
C ALA A 127 -7.55 5.44 3.56
N VAL A 128 -7.08 4.49 2.74
CA VAL A 128 -5.65 4.21 2.58
C VAL A 128 -4.86 5.47 2.17
N PHE A 129 -5.32 6.18 1.14
CA PHE A 129 -4.63 7.40 0.70
C PHE A 129 -4.66 8.49 1.76
N MET A 130 -5.79 8.63 2.47
CA MET A 130 -5.92 9.59 3.57
C MET A 130 -4.98 9.25 4.73
N ASP A 131 -4.86 7.98 5.11
CA ASP A 131 -3.96 7.54 6.18
C ASP A 131 -2.48 7.85 5.86
N TRP A 132 -2.07 7.68 4.60
CA TRP A 132 -0.71 8.00 4.17
C TRP A 132 -0.46 9.51 4.15
N GLN A 133 -1.43 10.27 3.64
CA GLN A 133 -1.37 11.73 3.66
C GLN A 133 -1.30 12.27 5.09
N ASP A 134 -2.10 11.71 6.00
CA ASP A 134 -2.14 12.11 7.41
C ASP A 134 -0.78 11.96 8.10
N VAL A 135 -0.04 10.90 7.85
CA VAL A 135 1.30 10.73 8.45
C VAL A 135 2.24 11.86 8.05
N ILE A 136 2.21 12.28 6.78
CA ILE A 136 3.05 13.36 6.27
C ILE A 136 2.52 14.71 6.75
N LEU A 137 1.20 14.92 6.69
CA LEU A 137 0.51 16.14 7.13
C LEU A 137 0.82 16.47 8.57
N GLN A 138 0.66 15.51 9.49
CA GLN A 138 0.91 15.74 10.92
C GLN A 138 2.36 16.19 11.15
N ARG A 139 3.31 15.59 10.46
CA ARG A 139 4.72 15.97 10.61
C ARG A 139 5.01 17.36 10.05
N LEU A 140 4.43 17.75 8.91
CA LEU A 140 4.53 19.09 8.36
C LEU A 140 3.96 20.15 9.31
N LEU A 141 2.82 19.85 9.95
CA LEU A 141 2.21 20.73 10.96
C LEU A 141 3.12 20.90 12.20
N GLU A 142 3.72 19.82 12.68
CA GLU A 142 4.68 19.85 13.79
C GLU A 142 5.92 20.70 13.47
N GLU A 143 6.35 20.72 12.20
CA GLU A 143 7.46 21.54 11.71
C GLU A 143 7.04 22.99 11.39
N GLY A 144 5.77 23.35 11.61
CA GLY A 144 5.26 24.72 11.50
C GLY A 144 4.77 25.12 10.10
N THR A 145 4.57 24.15 9.19
CA THR A 145 3.96 24.43 7.88
C THR A 145 2.49 24.84 8.07
N ASP A 146 2.02 25.80 7.29
CA ASP A 146 0.60 26.19 7.25
C ASP A 146 -0.30 25.00 6.91
N ALA A 147 -1.48 24.93 7.53
CA ALA A 147 -2.34 23.74 7.44
C ALA A 147 -2.83 23.44 6.02
N GLU A 148 -3.21 24.47 5.25
CA GLU A 148 -3.67 24.29 3.87
C GLU A 148 -2.51 23.82 2.98
N LEU A 149 -1.36 24.48 3.10
CA LEU A 149 -0.15 24.11 2.37
C LEU A 149 0.36 22.73 2.76
N ALA A 150 0.28 22.34 4.03
CA ALA A 150 0.68 21.01 4.51
C ALA A 150 -0.22 19.91 3.92
N ALA A 151 -1.52 20.14 3.84
CA ALA A 151 -2.46 19.20 3.22
C ALA A 151 -2.17 19.02 1.72
N ASP A 152 -1.94 20.12 0.99
CA ASP A 152 -1.60 20.09 -0.42
C ASP A 152 -0.27 19.34 -0.66
N LYS A 153 0.77 19.67 0.12
CA LYS A 153 2.07 18.99 0.05
C LYS A 153 1.94 17.48 0.30
N ALA A 154 1.22 17.07 1.33
CA ALA A 154 0.99 15.66 1.65
C ALA A 154 0.28 14.93 0.51
N SER A 155 -0.77 15.52 -0.06
CA SER A 155 -1.52 14.98 -1.20
C SER A 155 -0.64 14.82 -2.44
N VAL A 156 0.16 15.83 -2.77
CA VAL A 156 1.07 15.79 -3.93
C VAL A 156 2.16 14.74 -3.74
N VAL A 157 2.73 14.60 -2.54
CA VAL A 157 3.75 13.58 -2.23
C VAL A 157 3.20 12.18 -2.45
N VAL A 158 2.01 11.87 -1.93
CA VAL A 158 1.39 10.55 -2.10
C VAL A 158 1.11 10.28 -3.59
N SER A 159 0.59 11.27 -4.32
CA SER A 159 0.33 11.15 -5.76
C SER A 159 1.61 10.94 -6.58
N LEU A 160 2.70 11.66 -6.23
CA LEU A 160 4.01 11.52 -6.85
C LEU A 160 4.59 10.11 -6.60
N PHE A 161 4.51 9.65 -5.36
CA PHE A 161 5.00 8.32 -4.97
C PHE A 161 4.27 7.20 -5.71
N GLU A 162 2.93 7.22 -5.72
CA GLU A 162 2.10 6.22 -6.42
C GLU A 162 2.40 6.20 -7.93
N GLY A 163 2.47 7.36 -8.56
CA GLY A 163 2.80 7.46 -9.98
C GLY A 163 4.22 6.96 -10.31
N ALA A 164 5.19 7.31 -9.48
CA ALA A 164 6.57 6.86 -9.64
C ALA A 164 6.70 5.34 -9.44
N LEU A 165 6.01 4.79 -8.44
CA LEU A 165 5.99 3.36 -8.17
C LEU A 165 5.39 2.57 -9.33
N LEU A 166 4.23 2.99 -9.86
CA LEU A 166 3.62 2.38 -11.03
C LEU A 166 4.56 2.34 -12.22
N GLN A 167 5.23 3.46 -12.51
CA GLN A 167 6.20 3.54 -13.62
C GLN A 167 7.42 2.66 -13.36
N THR A 168 7.95 2.63 -12.14
CA THR A 168 9.08 1.77 -11.76
C THR A 168 8.80 0.30 -12.07
N LEU A 169 7.63 -0.18 -11.69
CA LEU A 169 7.24 -1.57 -11.94
C LEU A 169 6.98 -1.85 -13.41
N THR A 170 6.28 -0.95 -14.09
CA THR A 170 5.95 -1.10 -15.51
C THR A 170 7.20 -1.09 -16.38
N CYS A 171 8.15 -0.20 -16.09
CA CYS A 171 9.39 -0.06 -16.86
C CYS A 171 10.51 -0.98 -16.36
N ARG A 172 10.33 -1.72 -15.25
CA ARG A 172 11.39 -2.50 -14.58
C ARG A 172 12.66 -1.66 -14.39
N SER A 173 12.50 -0.46 -13.87
CA SER A 173 13.58 0.51 -13.70
C SER A 173 13.31 1.38 -12.49
N THR A 174 14.29 1.57 -11.64
CA THR A 174 14.19 2.43 -10.45
C THR A 174 14.24 3.93 -10.76
N GLY A 175 14.48 4.32 -12.02
CA GLY A 175 14.56 5.72 -12.45
C GLY A 175 13.40 6.59 -11.96
N PRO A 176 12.12 6.21 -12.12
CA PRO A 176 11.00 7.02 -11.66
C PRO A 176 10.98 7.26 -10.14
N LEU A 177 11.23 6.23 -9.31
CA LEU A 177 11.33 6.41 -7.84
C LEU A 177 12.52 7.25 -7.43
N LEU A 178 13.68 7.10 -8.09
CA LEU A 178 14.86 7.95 -7.85
C LEU A 178 14.58 9.40 -8.21
N ALA A 179 13.87 9.66 -9.31
CA ALA A 179 13.46 11.01 -9.70
C ALA A 179 12.50 11.62 -8.66
N ALA A 180 11.50 10.85 -8.21
CA ALA A 180 10.59 11.27 -7.14
C ALA A 180 11.36 11.60 -5.86
N ALA A 181 12.24 10.71 -5.38
CA ALA A 181 13.05 10.93 -4.19
C ALA A 181 13.90 12.21 -4.27
N LYS A 182 14.43 12.52 -5.46
CA LYS A 182 15.21 13.75 -5.71
C LYS A 182 14.37 15.03 -5.61
N MET A 183 13.08 14.96 -5.95
CA MET A 183 12.18 16.12 -5.92
C MET A 183 11.60 16.41 -4.54
N ILE A 184 11.56 15.43 -3.64
CA ILE A 184 10.96 15.57 -2.31
C ILE A 184 11.51 16.75 -1.50
N PRO A 185 12.84 17.00 -1.40
CA PRO A 185 13.33 18.14 -0.61
C PRO A 185 12.83 19.49 -1.11
N GLY A 186 12.71 19.67 -2.43
CA GLY A 186 12.19 20.91 -3.00
C GLY A 186 10.67 21.07 -2.89
N LEU A 187 9.96 19.97 -2.65
CA LEU A 187 8.50 19.96 -2.49
C LEU A 187 8.07 20.19 -1.04
N LEU A 188 8.80 19.61 -0.08
CA LEU A 188 8.44 19.65 1.34
C LEU A 188 9.17 20.72 2.12
N GLY A 189 10.40 21.11 1.68
CA GLY A 189 11.22 22.15 2.28
C GLY A 189 10.72 23.58 2.08
#